data_52fdbebd77799e19ef1a6ac375aea224
#
_entry.id   52fdbebd77799e19ef1a6ac375aea224
#
_cell.length_a   1.000
_cell.length_b   1.000
_cell.length_c   1.000
_cell.angle_alpha   90.00
_cell.angle_beta   90.00
_cell.angle_gamma   90.00
#
_symmetry.space_group_name_H-M   'P 1'
#
loop_
_entity.id
_entity.type
_entity.pdbx_description
1 polymer ?
#
loop_
_entity_poly.entity_id
_entity_poly.type
_entity_poly.pdbx_seq_one_letter_code
_entity_poly.pdbx_strand_id
1 'polypeptide(L)'
;MGGLTFLYTGTFQAFSRQELEEKIEGNGGKIVSGVSKKLTYLLVGQEPGPSKIAKAEKLGVQMLDESAFLALLESGKKETE
;
A
#
# COMPACT_ATOMS: atom_id res chain seq x y z
N MET A 1 -4.47 -11.04 -2.26
CA MET A 1 -4.87 -9.64 -1.96
C MET A 1 -6.26 -9.26 -2.44
N GLY A 2 -7.08 -10.20 -2.82
CA GLY A 2 -8.40 -9.89 -3.34
C GLY A 2 -9.22 -9.04 -2.37
N GLY A 3 -9.79 -7.96 -2.87
CA GLY A 3 -10.63 -7.08 -2.07
C GLY A 3 -9.91 -6.08 -1.18
N LEU A 4 -8.58 -6.07 -1.18
CA LEU A 4 -7.82 -5.10 -0.40
C LEU A 4 -7.67 -3.79 -1.16
N THR A 5 -7.67 -2.68 -0.42
CA THR A 5 -7.45 -1.36 -1.01
C THR A 5 -6.12 -0.80 -0.51
N PHE A 6 -5.43 -0.10 -1.41
CA PHE A 6 -4.12 0.46 -1.13
C PHE A 6 -4.06 1.90 -1.59
N LEU A 7 -3.28 2.69 -0.86
CA LEU A 7 -2.93 4.03 -1.26
C LEU A 7 -1.44 4.18 -0.98
N TYR A 8 -0.72 4.92 -1.82
CA TYR A 8 0.71 5.13 -1.61
C TYR A 8 1.02 6.61 -1.46
N THR A 9 2.05 6.91 -0.69
CA THR A 9 2.53 8.28 -0.50
C THR A 9 4.05 8.24 -0.43
N GLY A 10 4.70 9.30 -0.90
CA GLY A 10 6.14 9.36 -0.95
C GLY A 10 6.71 8.70 -2.19
N THR A 11 8.00 8.48 -2.19
CA THR A 11 8.73 7.91 -3.33
C THR A 11 9.28 6.54 -2.95
N PHE A 12 9.10 5.58 -3.83
CA PHE A 12 9.62 4.23 -3.63
C PHE A 12 10.83 4.00 -4.52
N GLN A 13 11.88 3.38 -3.97
CA GLN A 13 13.10 3.11 -4.72
C GLN A 13 13.02 1.85 -5.55
N ALA A 14 12.39 0.82 -5.02
CA ALA A 14 12.27 -0.45 -5.72
C ALA A 14 11.22 -0.42 -6.82
N PHE A 15 10.29 0.52 -6.76
CA PHE A 15 9.18 0.59 -7.69
C PHE A 15 8.94 2.02 -8.17
N SER A 16 8.60 2.16 -9.45
CA SER A 16 7.98 3.37 -9.93
C SER A 16 6.49 3.32 -9.56
N ARG A 17 5.78 4.43 -9.72
CA ARG A 17 4.35 4.45 -9.44
C ARG A 17 3.62 3.41 -10.28
N GLN A 18 3.96 3.33 -11.54
CA GLN A 18 3.32 2.39 -12.45
C GLN A 18 3.57 0.95 -12.02
N GLU A 19 4.80 0.64 -11.65
CA GLU A 19 5.14 -0.70 -11.19
C GLU A 19 4.40 -1.07 -9.91
N LEU A 20 4.29 -0.11 -9.00
CA LEU A 20 3.60 -0.31 -7.75
C LEU A 20 2.13 -0.62 -7.99
N GLU A 21 1.49 0.15 -8.86
CA GLU A 21 0.09 -0.05 -9.20
C GLU A 21 -0.12 -1.41 -9.88
N GLU A 22 0.76 -1.76 -10.81
CA GLU A 22 0.68 -3.05 -11.48
C GLU A 22 0.80 -4.23 -10.51
N LYS A 23 1.71 -4.13 -9.57
CA LYS A 23 1.89 -5.19 -8.58
C LYS A 23 0.67 -5.33 -7.67
N ILE A 24 0.10 -4.22 -7.26
CA ILE A 24 -1.09 -4.25 -6.42
C ILE A 24 -2.28 -4.81 -7.18
N GLU A 25 -2.54 -4.30 -8.37
CA GLU A 25 -3.66 -4.75 -9.18
C GLU A 25 -3.48 -6.18 -9.67
N GLY A 26 -2.26 -6.54 -10.00
CA GLY A 26 -1.95 -7.89 -10.43
C GLY A 26 -2.16 -8.94 -9.35
N ASN A 27 -2.17 -8.53 -8.10
CA ASN A 27 -2.43 -9.42 -6.98
C ASN A 27 -3.87 -9.29 -6.46
N GLY A 28 -4.72 -8.61 -7.21
CA GLY A 28 -6.13 -8.47 -6.84
C GLY A 28 -6.43 -7.30 -5.91
N GLY A 29 -5.44 -6.46 -5.63
CA GLY A 29 -5.67 -5.27 -4.83
C GLY A 29 -6.21 -4.13 -5.67
N LYS A 30 -6.61 -3.06 -5.03
CA LYS A 30 -7.16 -1.90 -5.70
C LYS A 30 -6.51 -0.63 -5.18
N ILE A 31 -6.17 0.29 -6.08
CA ILE A 31 -5.62 1.58 -5.71
C ILE A 31 -6.76 2.58 -5.52
N VAL A 32 -6.73 3.30 -4.41
CA VAL A 32 -7.71 4.35 -4.14
C VAL A 32 -6.99 5.69 -4.02
N SER A 33 -7.72 6.78 -4.12
CA SER A 33 -7.13 8.11 -4.17
C SER A 33 -7.10 8.86 -2.85
N GLY A 34 -7.68 8.30 -1.80
CA GLY A 34 -7.73 9.00 -0.52
C GLY A 34 -7.74 8.06 0.67
N VAL A 35 -7.30 8.58 1.81
CA VAL A 35 -7.32 7.82 3.06
C VAL A 35 -8.73 7.81 3.62
N SER A 36 -9.22 6.63 3.95
CA SER A 36 -10.55 6.46 4.55
C SER A 36 -10.52 5.26 5.49
N LYS A 37 -11.61 5.08 6.22
CA LYS A 37 -11.74 3.92 7.11
C LYS A 37 -11.72 2.59 6.36
N LYS A 38 -12.06 2.65 5.07
CA LYS A 38 -12.09 1.45 4.22
C LYS A 38 -10.73 1.13 3.62
N LEU A 39 -9.77 2.02 3.76
CA LEU A 39 -8.42 1.78 3.25
C LEU A 39 -7.76 0.66 4.04
N THR A 40 -7.30 -0.37 3.35
CA THR A 40 -6.68 -1.50 4.01
C THR A 40 -5.25 -1.17 4.43
N TYR A 41 -4.45 -0.64 3.51
CA TYR A 41 -3.05 -0.30 3.79
C TYR A 41 -2.68 1.02 3.15
N LEU A 42 -1.86 1.79 3.87
CA LEU A 42 -1.21 2.97 3.31
C LEU A 42 0.26 2.62 3.13
N LEU A 43 0.73 2.68 1.89
CA LEU A 43 2.12 2.40 1.58
C LEU A 43 2.93 3.69 1.72
N VAL A 44 3.94 3.65 2.57
CA VAL A 44 4.73 4.82 2.90
C VAL A 44 6.13 4.68 2.30
N GLY A 45 6.46 5.54 1.36
CA GLY A 45 7.77 5.59 0.75
C GLY A 45 8.66 6.61 1.43
N GLN A 46 9.66 7.12 0.70
CA GLN A 46 10.55 8.16 1.20
C GLN A 46 9.89 9.53 1.07
N GLU A 47 10.11 10.36 2.06
CA GLU A 47 9.56 11.72 2.10
C GLU A 47 8.04 11.73 1.90
N PRO A 48 7.31 10.97 2.70
CA PRO A 48 5.86 10.91 2.52
C PRO A 48 5.20 12.19 2.99
N GLY A 49 4.05 12.50 2.39
CA GLY A 49 3.28 13.65 2.82
C GLY A 49 2.71 13.43 4.22
N PRO A 50 2.84 14.39 5.13
CA PRO A 50 2.35 14.21 6.50
C PRO A 50 0.84 14.12 6.61
N SER A 51 0.12 14.72 5.67
CA SER A 51 -1.34 14.70 5.69
C SER A 51 -1.93 13.30 5.61
N LYS A 52 -1.42 12.49 4.70
CA LYS A 52 -1.92 11.13 4.53
C LYS A 52 -1.59 10.25 5.72
N ILE A 53 -0.38 10.42 6.24
CA ILE A 53 0.05 9.65 7.42
C ILE A 53 -0.80 10.01 8.62
N ALA A 54 -1.04 11.29 8.85
CA ALA A 54 -1.85 11.75 9.97
C ALA A 54 -3.28 11.19 9.89
N LYS A 55 -3.86 11.20 8.70
CA LYS A 55 -5.20 10.64 8.51
C LYS A 55 -5.22 9.14 8.75
N ALA A 56 -4.21 8.43 8.27
CA ALA A 56 -4.13 7.00 8.46
C ALA A 56 -4.03 6.63 9.94
N GLU A 57 -3.21 7.36 10.68
CA GLU A 57 -3.09 7.13 12.11
C GLU A 57 -4.40 7.41 12.84
N LYS A 58 -5.07 8.49 12.46
CA LYS A 58 -6.32 8.88 13.08
C LYS A 58 -7.42 7.87 12.84
N LEU A 59 -7.44 7.27 11.66
CA LEU A 59 -8.45 6.29 11.28
C LEU A 59 -8.07 4.86 11.63
N GLY A 60 -6.85 4.65 12.12
CA GLY A 60 -6.39 3.31 12.46
C GLY A 60 -6.01 2.47 11.25
N VAL A 61 -5.70 3.10 10.12
CA VAL A 61 -5.26 2.39 8.93
C VAL A 61 -3.84 1.89 9.12
N GLN A 62 -3.57 0.66 8.74
CA GLN A 62 -2.24 0.10 8.84
C GLN A 62 -1.33 0.69 7.77
N MET A 63 -0.14 1.12 8.18
CA MET A 63 0.84 1.68 7.27
C MET A 63 1.96 0.67 7.03
N LEU A 64 2.39 0.57 5.78
CA LEU A 64 3.47 -0.33 5.38
C LEU A 64 4.54 0.48 4.66
N ASP A 65 5.81 0.20 4.96
CA ASP A 65 6.89 0.76 4.17
C ASP A 65 7.17 -0.15 2.98
N GLU A 66 8.17 0.20 2.18
CA GLU A 66 8.53 -0.56 1.00
C GLU A 66 8.89 -2.00 1.34
N SER A 67 9.68 -2.21 2.38
CA SER A 67 10.07 -3.55 2.81
C SER A 67 8.89 -4.36 3.27
N ALA A 68 8.00 -3.78 4.04
CA ALA A 68 6.80 -4.46 4.52
C ALA A 68 5.88 -4.81 3.36
N PHE A 69 5.77 -3.93 2.36
CA PHE A 69 4.98 -4.21 1.18
C PHE A 69 5.53 -5.39 0.39
N LEU A 70 6.86 -5.44 0.23
CA LEU A 70 7.49 -6.57 -0.44
C LEU A 70 7.23 -7.89 0.29
N ALA A 71 7.33 -7.86 1.60
CA ALA A 71 7.03 -9.04 2.41
C ALA A 71 5.57 -9.48 2.26
N LEU A 72 4.66 -8.53 2.19
CA LEU A 72 3.25 -8.82 1.99
C LEU A 72 3.01 -9.49 0.64
N LEU A 73 3.67 -9.01 -0.42
CA LEU A 73 3.56 -9.60 -1.73
C LEU A 73 4.05 -11.05 -1.75
N GLU A 74 5.16 -11.31 -1.08
CA GLU A 74 5.70 -12.66 -0.99
C GLU A 74 4.80 -13.58 -0.19
N SER A 75 4.25 -13.09 0.92
CA SER A 75 3.31 -13.87 1.72
C SER A 75 2.06 -14.21 0.94
N GLY A 76 1.56 -13.25 0.17
CA GLY A 76 0.39 -13.49 -0.67
C GLY A 76 0.63 -14.57 -1.70
N LYS A 77 1.82 -14.61 -2.28
CA LYS A 77 2.18 -15.66 -3.24
C LYS A 77 2.22 -17.02 -2.57
N LYS A 78 2.75 -17.10 -1.37
CA LYS A 78 2.82 -18.37 -0.65
C LYS A 78 1.45 -18.88 -0.25
N GLU A 79 0.57 -17.98 0.09
CA GLU A 79 -0.78 -18.35 0.50
C GLU A 79 -1.62 -18.91 -0.64
N THR A 80 -1.28 -18.58 -1.87
CA THR A 80 -2.03 -19.08 -3.01
C THR A 80 -1.69 -20.52 -3.37
N GLU A 81 -0.72 -21.07 -2.74
CA GLU A 81 -0.36 -22.46 -2.93
C GLU A 81 -1.18 -23.35 -1.99
#